data_76c6b95ca0589aa531ec3b12155ba5f7
#
_entry.id   76c6b95ca0589aa531ec3b12155ba5f7
#
_cell.length_a   1.000
_cell.length_b   1.000
_cell.length_c   1.000
_cell.angle_alpha   90.00
_cell.angle_beta   90.00
_cell.angle_gamma   90.00
#
_symmetry.space_group_name_H-M   'P 1'
#
loop_
_entity.id
_entity.type
_entity.pdbx_description
1 polymer ?
#
loop_
_entity_poly.entity_id
_entity_poly.type
_entity_poly.pdbx_seq_one_letter_code
_entity_poly.pdbx_strand_id
1 'polypeptide(L)'
;TSYLLTAESLDGGEISVYGSGKEFEDEITYWVFYDENYFFGLTYNKGSNGTGGCYFLDADNVPQKKYGYSFQRITSYGKWGENVITVSTGDTKIKDAQGNVAQGFLFNYLNANDGTTSTNTKDILAENYLGNGEKVTMAGFVEANGKLYTSIIPMGMSHYGVNTWPERVLNQDYVAKKQGGSGSGAYTPGQIPSTQIPDSAFIAIYSGDNFDGTPVIARTNKIGFACGRLRSQYYQTIWSDDDGNIYAFSGGYGRTTTDDASTGLKRAKGTLPSGVVRIPKGATDFDGYYCNLETMEGATGHPLFRCWHVGGDYFLLNNYGCSIEQVTELGTSAPANEMVIFKASEKKLIKIQGLPDTSIISSFGDSPYLEGNHFYITVLTTEDGAKPTFYKINPQTGEAVKGLVVEADDVSTVGKVALIK
;
A
#
# COMPACT_ATOMS: atom_id res chain seq x y z
N THR A 1 -16.96 7.23 12.58
CA THR A 1 -16.93 6.33 13.76
C THR A 1 -16.57 4.92 13.31
N SER A 2 -15.64 4.26 14.01
CA SER A 2 -15.21 2.89 13.73
C SER A 2 -15.90 1.91 14.68
N TYR A 3 -16.36 0.80 14.12
CA TYR A 3 -17.02 -0.29 14.87
C TYR A 3 -16.32 -1.62 14.61
N LEU A 4 -16.30 -2.47 15.63
CA LEU A 4 -15.98 -3.89 15.48
C LEU A 4 -17.30 -4.68 15.42
N LEU A 5 -17.40 -5.54 14.41
CA LEU A 5 -18.42 -6.57 14.30
C LEU A 5 -17.73 -7.94 14.30
N THR A 6 -18.38 -8.92 14.87
CA THR A 6 -17.92 -10.32 14.86
C THR A 6 -18.95 -11.21 14.20
N ALA A 7 -18.47 -12.23 13.48
CA ALA A 7 -19.29 -13.28 12.88
C ALA A 7 -18.57 -14.62 13.00
N GLU A 8 -19.30 -15.71 13.16
CA GLU A 8 -18.73 -17.06 13.17
C GLU A 8 -18.36 -17.54 11.75
N SER A 9 -19.01 -16.98 10.74
CA SER A 9 -18.80 -17.30 9.32
C SER A 9 -19.09 -16.08 8.45
N LEU A 10 -18.39 -16.00 7.32
CA LEU A 10 -18.64 -15.02 6.27
C LEU A 10 -19.49 -15.59 5.11
N ASP A 11 -20.00 -16.83 5.25
CA ASP A 11 -20.68 -17.54 4.15
C ASP A 11 -22.14 -17.12 3.96
N GLY A 12 -22.73 -16.41 4.89
CA GLY A 12 -24.12 -15.95 4.76
C GLY A 12 -24.62 -15.22 5.99
N GLY A 13 -25.88 -14.78 5.94
CA GLY A 13 -26.52 -14.02 7.00
C GLY A 13 -26.30 -12.52 6.86
N GLU A 14 -26.63 -11.81 7.92
CA GLU A 14 -26.48 -10.35 8.01
C GLU A 14 -26.02 -9.95 9.41
N ILE A 15 -25.08 -9.03 9.49
CA ILE A 15 -24.66 -8.37 10.73
C ILE A 15 -24.80 -6.85 10.58
N SER A 16 -24.96 -6.15 11.70
CA SER A 16 -25.23 -4.72 11.70
C SER A 16 -24.43 -4.00 12.78
N VAL A 17 -23.98 -2.80 12.47
CA VAL A 17 -23.41 -1.88 13.48
C VAL A 17 -24.47 -1.45 14.50
N TYR A 18 -25.74 -1.51 14.13
CA TYR A 18 -26.84 -1.14 15.01
C TYR A 18 -27.17 -2.28 15.99
N GLY A 19 -26.87 -2.04 17.26
CA GLY A 19 -27.20 -2.96 18.36
C GLY A 19 -26.17 -4.06 18.67
N SER A 20 -25.28 -4.40 17.75
CA SER A 20 -24.25 -5.42 17.97
C SER A 20 -22.81 -4.92 17.75
N GLY A 21 -22.63 -3.80 17.08
CA GLY A 21 -21.31 -3.21 16.87
C GLY A 21 -20.73 -2.64 18.17
N LYS A 22 -19.44 -2.91 18.39
CA LYS A 22 -18.67 -2.28 19.46
C LYS A 22 -17.97 -1.06 18.90
N GLU A 23 -18.36 0.13 19.37
CA GLU A 23 -17.76 1.39 18.96
C GLU A 23 -16.35 1.55 19.56
N PHE A 24 -15.42 2.02 18.74
CA PHE A 24 -14.11 2.45 19.21
C PHE A 24 -14.13 3.93 19.60
N GLU A 25 -13.41 4.28 20.66
CA GLU A 25 -13.28 5.68 21.11
C GLU A 25 -12.61 6.56 20.06
N ASP A 26 -11.64 6.01 19.34
CA ASP A 26 -10.89 6.68 18.28
C ASP A 26 -11.37 6.23 16.89
N GLU A 27 -11.31 7.13 15.92
CA GLU A 27 -11.48 6.77 14.52
C GLU A 27 -10.22 6.05 14.03
N ILE A 28 -10.36 4.77 13.72
CA ILE A 28 -9.23 3.95 13.29
C ILE A 28 -8.98 4.15 11.81
N THR A 29 -7.74 4.49 11.46
CA THR A 29 -7.32 4.71 10.07
C THR A 29 -6.76 3.44 9.45
N TYR A 30 -5.96 2.68 10.21
CA TYR A 30 -5.31 1.47 9.73
C TYR A 30 -5.45 0.34 10.72
N TRP A 31 -5.45 -0.90 10.21
CA TRP A 31 -5.58 -2.10 11.00
C TRP A 31 -4.43 -3.06 10.73
N VAL A 32 -3.97 -3.75 11.78
CA VAL A 32 -2.98 -4.82 11.67
C VAL A 32 -3.45 -6.00 12.51
N PHE A 33 -3.57 -7.17 11.90
CA PHE A 33 -3.81 -8.43 12.60
C PHE A 33 -2.49 -9.12 12.88
N TYR A 34 -2.32 -9.64 14.09
CA TYR A 34 -1.08 -10.26 14.54
C TYR A 34 -1.34 -11.62 15.17
N ASP A 35 -0.81 -12.68 14.57
CA ASP A 35 -0.83 -14.07 15.04
C ASP A 35 -2.18 -14.61 15.49
N GLU A 36 -3.27 -14.15 14.90
CA GLU A 36 -4.65 -14.47 15.29
C GLU A 36 -5.00 -14.15 16.76
N ASN A 37 -4.10 -13.60 17.55
CA ASN A 37 -4.34 -13.26 18.96
C ASN A 37 -4.71 -11.80 19.18
N TYR A 38 -4.10 -10.92 18.41
CA TYR A 38 -4.24 -9.48 18.58
C TYR A 38 -4.59 -8.79 17.27
N PHE A 39 -5.28 -7.67 17.39
CA PHE A 39 -5.43 -6.72 16.31
C PHE A 39 -5.13 -5.30 16.82
N PHE A 40 -4.54 -4.53 15.93
CA PHE A 40 -4.08 -3.17 16.24
C PHE A 40 -4.88 -2.19 15.41
N GLY A 41 -5.47 -1.21 16.08
CA GLY A 41 -6.06 -0.05 15.45
C GLY A 41 -5.07 1.11 15.51
N LEU A 42 -4.76 1.70 14.37
CA LEU A 42 -3.85 2.84 14.24
C LEU A 42 -4.64 4.06 13.80
N THR A 43 -4.56 5.14 14.56
CA THR A 43 -5.21 6.41 14.24
C THR A 43 -4.18 7.41 13.77
N TYR A 44 -4.34 7.92 12.56
CA TYR A 44 -3.53 9.00 12.04
C TYR A 44 -4.17 10.36 12.40
N ASN A 45 -3.62 11.00 13.40
CA ASN A 45 -3.98 12.36 13.76
C ASN A 45 -3.26 13.33 12.81
N LYS A 46 -4.00 14.08 12.02
CA LYS A 46 -3.46 15.02 11.03
C LYS A 46 -2.28 15.82 11.62
N GLY A 47 -1.10 15.67 11.04
CA GLY A 47 0.12 16.34 11.50
C GLY A 47 1.26 15.37 11.80
N SER A 48 1.83 15.44 13.00
CA SER A 48 3.05 14.73 13.37
C SER A 48 2.83 13.54 14.32
N ASN A 49 1.61 13.30 14.80
CA ASN A 49 1.33 12.30 15.82
C ASN A 49 0.31 11.28 15.37
N GLY A 50 0.45 10.07 15.86
CA GLY A 50 -0.53 9.03 15.78
C GLY A 50 -0.72 8.34 17.13
N THR A 51 -1.85 7.73 17.32
CA THR A 51 -2.19 6.92 18.48
C THR A 51 -2.65 5.53 18.02
N GLY A 52 -2.59 4.57 18.90
CA GLY A 52 -3.06 3.24 18.60
C GLY A 52 -3.45 2.45 19.82
N GLY A 53 -4.13 1.36 19.60
CA GLY A 53 -4.49 0.38 20.60
C GLY A 53 -4.23 -1.04 20.12
N CYS A 54 -3.76 -1.87 21.03
CA CYS A 54 -3.75 -3.32 20.88
C CYS A 54 -5.00 -3.89 21.52
N TYR A 55 -5.73 -4.72 20.80
CA TYR A 55 -6.98 -5.32 21.22
C TYR A 55 -6.94 -6.84 21.08
N PHE A 56 -7.73 -7.51 21.90
CA PHE A 56 -8.03 -8.94 21.79
C PHE A 56 -9.53 -9.16 22.02
N LEU A 57 -10.03 -10.32 21.63
CA LEU A 57 -11.39 -10.73 21.95
C LEU A 57 -11.38 -11.62 23.21
N ASP A 58 -12.21 -11.28 24.19
CA ASP A 58 -12.42 -12.14 25.37
C ASP A 58 -13.34 -13.33 25.04
N ALA A 59 -13.60 -14.17 26.04
CA ALA A 59 -14.43 -15.36 25.88
C ALA A 59 -15.88 -15.06 25.42
N ASP A 60 -16.35 -13.85 25.62
CA ASP A 60 -17.70 -13.39 25.27
C ASP A 60 -17.72 -12.63 23.92
N ASN A 61 -16.64 -12.70 23.13
CA ASN A 61 -16.46 -11.95 21.86
C ASN A 61 -16.43 -10.42 22.05
N VAL A 62 -16.08 -9.94 23.22
CA VAL A 62 -15.99 -8.51 23.46
C VAL A 62 -14.56 -8.03 23.25
N PRO A 63 -14.33 -7.00 22.43
CA PRO A 63 -12.99 -6.45 22.26
C PRO A 63 -12.53 -5.78 23.55
N GLN A 64 -11.35 -6.18 24.00
CA GLN A 64 -10.67 -5.64 25.16
C GLN A 64 -9.38 -4.95 24.71
N LYS A 65 -9.16 -3.73 25.21
CA LYS A 65 -7.91 -3.01 24.98
C LYS A 65 -6.83 -3.53 25.90
N LYS A 66 -5.78 -4.14 25.35
CA LYS A 66 -4.65 -4.64 26.11
C LYS A 66 -3.73 -3.51 26.56
N TYR A 67 -3.41 -2.59 25.65
CA TYR A 67 -2.63 -1.37 25.90
C TYR A 67 -2.87 -0.35 24.77
N GLY A 68 -2.55 0.91 25.06
CA GLY A 68 -2.47 1.98 24.09
C GLY A 68 -1.01 2.39 23.86
N TYR A 69 -0.73 3.01 22.75
CA TYR A 69 0.59 3.54 22.42
C TYR A 69 0.48 4.80 21.55
N SER A 70 1.56 5.56 21.54
CA SER A 70 1.69 6.73 20.68
C SER A 70 2.87 6.53 19.75
N PHE A 71 2.76 7.02 18.55
CA PHE A 71 3.83 6.98 17.55
C PHE A 71 3.88 8.31 16.81
N GLN A 72 4.96 8.50 16.08
CA GLN A 72 5.09 9.62 15.18
C GLN A 72 4.26 9.37 13.91
N ARG A 73 4.32 10.28 12.96
CA ARG A 73 3.64 10.19 11.68
C ARG A 73 3.73 8.81 11.02
N ILE A 74 2.63 8.36 10.39
CA ILE A 74 2.61 7.13 9.57
C ILE A 74 2.54 7.49 8.10
N THR A 75 3.40 6.87 7.28
CA THR A 75 3.26 6.79 5.82
C THR A 75 3.03 5.33 5.40
N SER A 76 3.68 4.40 6.07
CA SER A 76 3.55 2.97 5.84
C SER A 76 3.62 2.21 7.15
N TYR A 77 3.02 1.04 7.19
CA TYR A 77 2.94 0.20 8.39
C TYR A 77 2.91 -1.28 8.02
N GLY A 78 3.20 -2.15 8.97
CA GLY A 78 3.17 -3.58 8.76
C GLY A 78 3.69 -4.37 9.97
N LYS A 79 4.11 -5.60 9.73
CA LYS A 79 4.68 -6.50 10.72
C LYS A 79 6.11 -6.84 10.36
N TRP A 80 6.96 -6.96 11.37
CA TRP A 80 8.31 -7.49 11.24
C TRP A 80 8.70 -8.24 12.53
N GLY A 81 8.80 -9.57 12.45
CA GLY A 81 9.02 -10.41 13.61
C GLY A 81 7.95 -10.20 14.68
N GLU A 82 8.38 -9.89 15.89
CA GLU A 82 7.48 -9.60 17.02
C GLU A 82 6.93 -8.17 17.03
N ASN A 83 7.29 -7.35 16.04
CA ASN A 83 6.92 -5.95 16.02
C ASN A 83 5.83 -5.62 15.00
N VAL A 84 4.94 -4.73 15.41
CA VAL A 84 4.20 -3.87 14.50
C VAL A 84 5.08 -2.65 14.22
N ILE A 85 5.33 -2.35 12.97
CA ILE A 85 6.19 -1.26 12.53
C ILE A 85 5.38 -0.16 11.87
N THR A 86 5.76 1.09 12.13
CA THR A 86 5.29 2.26 11.40
C THR A 86 6.48 3.05 10.88
N VAL A 87 6.35 3.56 9.67
CA VAL A 87 7.41 4.28 8.97
C VAL A 87 6.86 5.58 8.42
N SER A 88 7.63 6.64 8.59
CA SER A 88 7.41 7.93 7.96
C SER A 88 8.74 8.64 7.73
N THR A 89 8.69 9.86 7.22
CA THR A 89 9.86 10.72 7.08
C THR A 89 9.67 12.01 7.86
N GLY A 90 10.76 12.59 8.31
CA GLY A 90 10.77 13.84 9.04
C GLY A 90 12.14 14.52 8.98
N ASP A 91 12.20 15.71 9.55
CA ASP A 91 13.43 16.51 9.60
C ASP A 91 14.49 15.84 10.46
N THR A 92 15.72 15.77 9.94
CA THR A 92 16.90 15.42 10.70
C THR A 92 17.57 16.67 11.28
N LYS A 93 18.70 16.49 11.95
CA LYS A 93 19.57 17.59 12.37
C LYS A 93 20.58 18.01 11.30
N ILE A 94 20.61 17.30 10.17
CA ILE A 94 21.56 17.52 9.08
C ILE A 94 21.04 18.65 8.21
N LYS A 95 21.90 19.66 8.00
CA LYS A 95 21.60 20.84 7.17
C LYS A 95 22.71 21.08 6.17
N ASP A 96 22.35 21.62 5.01
CA ASP A 96 23.31 22.16 4.06
C ASP A 96 23.80 23.57 4.48
N ALA A 97 24.70 24.15 3.69
CA ALA A 97 25.25 25.48 3.95
C ALA A 97 24.19 26.61 3.87
N GLN A 98 23.07 26.36 3.21
CA GLN A 98 21.95 27.31 3.08
C GLN A 98 20.89 27.10 4.18
N GLY A 99 21.09 26.14 5.08
CA GLY A 99 20.18 25.84 6.18
C GLY A 99 19.01 24.92 5.81
N ASN A 100 18.98 24.34 4.61
CA ASN A 100 17.98 23.36 4.24
C ASN A 100 18.21 22.04 5.01
N VAL A 101 17.12 21.47 5.51
CA VAL A 101 17.15 20.29 6.36
C VAL A 101 17.00 19.02 5.53
N ALA A 102 17.87 18.04 5.76
CA ALA A 102 17.74 16.72 5.16
C ALA A 102 16.58 15.95 5.81
N GLN A 103 15.82 15.24 4.98
CA GLN A 103 14.77 14.33 5.43
C GLN A 103 15.36 12.96 5.78
N GLY A 104 14.96 12.44 6.94
CA GLY A 104 15.30 11.10 7.39
C GLY A 104 14.07 10.24 7.62
N PHE A 105 14.26 8.95 7.76
CA PHE A 105 13.21 8.02 8.15
C PHE A 105 12.94 8.08 9.65
N LEU A 106 11.66 7.99 10.00
CA LEU A 106 11.15 7.80 11.36
C LEU A 106 10.59 6.38 11.44
N PHE A 107 11.36 5.48 12.06
CA PHE A 107 10.95 4.11 12.29
C PHE A 107 10.45 3.96 13.72
N ASN A 108 9.26 3.37 13.88
CA ASN A 108 8.73 2.99 15.18
C ASN A 108 8.51 1.49 15.21
N TYR A 109 8.97 0.86 16.28
CA TYR A 109 8.80 -0.57 16.53
C TYR A 109 7.95 -0.72 17.79
N LEU A 110 6.84 -1.45 17.67
CA LEU A 110 5.97 -1.80 18.79
C LEU A 110 6.01 -3.31 18.96
N ASN A 111 6.55 -3.78 20.09
CA ASN A 111 6.46 -5.21 20.40
C ASN A 111 5.00 -5.59 20.65
N ALA A 112 4.48 -6.51 19.86
CA ALA A 112 3.07 -6.88 19.89
C ALA A 112 2.67 -7.61 21.18
N ASN A 113 3.61 -8.27 21.85
CA ASN A 113 3.34 -9.07 23.04
C ASN A 113 3.31 -8.22 24.32
N ASP A 114 4.23 -7.30 24.51
CA ASP A 114 4.39 -6.55 25.75
C ASP A 114 4.10 -5.04 25.63
N GLY A 115 3.93 -4.52 24.42
CA GLY A 115 3.62 -3.11 24.18
C GLY A 115 4.82 -2.17 24.31
N THR A 116 6.04 -2.69 24.46
CA THR A 116 7.24 -1.85 24.47
C THR A 116 7.48 -1.23 23.11
N THR A 117 7.93 0.02 23.11
CA THR A 117 8.19 0.78 21.88
C THR A 117 9.64 1.20 21.80
N SER A 118 10.16 1.23 20.58
CA SER A 118 11.47 1.79 20.27
C SER A 118 11.43 2.51 18.93
N THR A 119 12.45 3.32 18.68
CA THR A 119 12.64 4.02 17.42
C THR A 119 14.02 3.69 16.87
N ASN A 120 14.32 4.19 15.67
CA ASN A 120 15.65 4.01 15.08
C ASN A 120 16.74 4.61 16.00
N THR A 121 17.89 3.91 16.08
CA THR A 121 19.00 4.26 16.96
C THR A 121 19.93 5.32 16.36
N LYS A 122 19.82 5.55 15.06
CA LYS A 122 20.62 6.52 14.30
C LYS A 122 19.78 7.18 13.23
N ASP A 123 20.22 8.34 12.74
CA ASP A 123 19.62 8.97 11.57
C ASP A 123 19.86 8.12 10.32
N ILE A 124 18.78 7.80 9.64
CA ILE A 124 18.80 7.11 8.35
C ILE A 124 18.15 8.03 7.33
N LEU A 125 18.95 8.54 6.39
CA LEU A 125 18.47 9.50 5.42
C LEU A 125 17.50 8.85 4.41
N ALA A 126 16.38 9.52 4.21
CA ALA A 126 15.51 9.27 3.06
C ALA A 126 16.06 9.97 1.79
N GLU A 127 16.86 11.02 1.96
CA GLU A 127 17.58 11.75 0.92
C GLU A 127 18.68 10.90 0.32
N ASN A 128 18.77 10.86 -1.02
CA ASN A 128 19.79 10.11 -1.77
C ASN A 128 19.86 8.62 -1.40
N TYR A 129 18.75 8.06 -0.94
CA TYR A 129 18.68 6.66 -0.48
C TYR A 129 19.09 5.67 -1.58
N LEU A 130 18.70 5.94 -2.82
CA LEU A 130 19.04 5.14 -4.01
C LEU A 130 20.35 5.56 -4.69
N GLY A 131 21.03 6.58 -4.19
CA GLY A 131 22.24 7.14 -4.78
C GLY A 131 21.99 8.05 -5.99
N ASN A 132 20.75 8.42 -6.27
CA ASN A 132 20.36 9.27 -7.40
C ASN A 132 19.96 10.71 -7.00
N GLY A 133 20.19 11.09 -5.74
CA GLY A 133 19.85 12.41 -5.21
C GLY A 133 18.42 12.58 -4.76
N GLU A 134 17.52 11.67 -5.13
CA GLU A 134 16.12 11.78 -4.76
C GLU A 134 15.86 11.33 -3.31
N LYS A 135 14.89 11.98 -2.69
CA LYS A 135 14.28 11.43 -1.47
C LYS A 135 13.32 10.30 -1.83
N VAL A 136 13.10 9.41 -0.88
CA VAL A 136 12.24 8.25 -1.08
C VAL A 136 11.24 8.10 0.07
N THR A 137 10.20 7.30 -0.18
CA THR A 137 9.33 6.74 0.85
C THR A 137 9.28 5.22 0.72
N MET A 138 8.81 4.54 1.76
CA MET A 138 8.58 3.10 1.76
C MET A 138 7.07 2.83 1.63
N ALA A 139 6.71 1.81 0.85
CA ALA A 139 5.34 1.39 0.66
C ALA A 139 5.20 -0.13 0.70
N GLY A 140 4.53 -0.62 1.75
CA GLY A 140 4.32 -2.04 1.97
C GLY A 140 5.54 -2.77 2.51
N PHE A 141 5.27 -3.73 3.39
CA PHE A 141 6.29 -4.57 4.01
C PHE A 141 5.90 -6.02 3.86
N VAL A 142 6.83 -6.84 3.42
CA VAL A 142 6.68 -8.29 3.29
C VAL A 142 7.81 -8.97 4.02
N GLU A 143 7.46 -9.74 5.04
CA GLU A 143 8.40 -10.62 5.73
C GLU A 143 8.35 -12.01 5.10
N ALA A 144 9.45 -12.44 4.50
CA ALA A 144 9.59 -13.73 3.87
C ALA A 144 11.06 -14.14 3.84
N ASN A 145 11.32 -15.44 3.79
CA ASN A 145 12.69 -15.98 3.65
C ASN A 145 13.68 -15.46 4.71
N GLY A 146 13.22 -15.13 5.92
CA GLY A 146 14.03 -14.54 6.98
C GLY A 146 14.49 -13.09 6.69
N LYS A 147 13.82 -12.38 5.80
CA LYS A 147 14.12 -11.01 5.38
C LYS A 147 12.87 -10.16 5.34
N LEU A 148 13.06 -8.84 5.35
CA LEU A 148 12.01 -7.88 5.08
C LEU A 148 12.23 -7.23 3.72
N TYR A 149 11.19 -7.25 2.90
CA TYR A 149 11.14 -6.61 1.58
C TYR A 149 10.21 -5.41 1.64
N THR A 150 10.63 -4.28 1.08
CA THR A 150 9.78 -3.08 0.99
C THR A 150 10.01 -2.35 -0.32
N SER A 151 8.93 -1.82 -0.90
CA SER A 151 9.02 -0.97 -2.08
C SER A 151 9.61 0.39 -1.71
N ILE A 152 10.62 0.81 -2.45
CA ILE A 152 11.23 2.14 -2.32
C ILE A 152 10.74 3.00 -3.46
N ILE A 153 10.01 4.05 -3.12
CA ILE A 153 9.36 4.94 -4.08
C ILE A 153 10.14 6.26 -4.16
N PRO A 154 10.79 6.57 -5.30
CA PRO A 154 11.46 7.84 -5.48
C PRO A 154 10.44 8.98 -5.59
N MET A 155 10.74 10.12 -4.98
CA MET A 155 9.81 11.25 -4.81
C MET A 155 10.35 12.60 -5.28
N GLY A 156 11.38 12.60 -6.12
CA GLY A 156 12.05 13.84 -6.53
C GLY A 156 13.09 14.31 -5.50
N MET A 157 13.49 15.56 -5.59
CA MET A 157 14.55 16.12 -4.77
C MET A 157 14.03 17.29 -3.94
N SER A 158 14.38 17.30 -2.66
CA SER A 158 14.15 18.42 -1.75
C SER A 158 15.14 19.56 -2.06
N HIS A 159 14.98 20.70 -1.39
CA HIS A 159 15.99 21.76 -1.45
C HIS A 159 17.38 21.26 -1.03
N TYR A 160 17.42 20.49 0.05
CA TYR A 160 18.65 19.85 0.50
C TYR A 160 19.26 18.96 -0.59
N GLY A 161 18.44 18.12 -1.23
CA GLY A 161 18.89 17.22 -2.29
C GLY A 161 19.44 17.97 -3.52
N VAL A 162 18.73 18.96 -4.01
CA VAL A 162 19.16 19.76 -5.18
C VAL A 162 20.46 20.49 -4.89
N ASN A 163 20.60 21.04 -3.69
CA ASN A 163 21.81 21.80 -3.31
C ASN A 163 23.01 20.89 -3.02
N THR A 164 22.77 19.71 -2.47
CA THR A 164 23.84 18.79 -2.07
C THR A 164 24.33 17.94 -3.24
N TRP A 165 23.43 17.55 -4.14
CA TRP A 165 23.72 16.69 -5.31
C TRP A 165 23.23 17.34 -6.62
N PRO A 166 23.68 18.56 -6.97
CA PRO A 166 23.22 19.24 -8.18
C PRO A 166 23.54 18.46 -9.46
N GLU A 167 24.57 17.62 -9.44
CA GLU A 167 24.94 16.74 -10.54
C GLU A 167 23.93 15.59 -10.77
N ARG A 168 23.02 15.35 -9.83
CA ARG A 168 21.96 14.35 -9.94
C ARG A 168 20.67 14.92 -10.56
N VAL A 169 20.61 16.21 -10.80
CA VAL A 169 19.50 16.84 -11.54
C VAL A 169 19.61 16.44 -13.00
N LEU A 170 18.68 15.64 -13.52
CA LEU A 170 18.70 15.14 -14.88
C LEU A 170 18.28 16.18 -15.91
N ASN A 171 17.37 17.07 -15.52
CA ASN A 171 16.88 18.17 -16.36
C ASN A 171 16.57 19.38 -15.48
N GLN A 172 17.16 20.53 -15.81
CA GLN A 172 16.93 21.77 -15.06
C GLN A 172 15.48 22.27 -15.12
N ASP A 173 14.72 21.87 -16.13
CA ASP A 173 13.30 22.21 -16.23
C ASP A 173 12.43 21.47 -15.21
N TYR A 174 12.94 20.43 -14.57
CA TYR A 174 12.28 19.73 -13.46
C TYR A 174 12.42 20.47 -12.12
N VAL A 175 13.37 21.41 -12.03
CA VAL A 175 13.54 22.23 -10.84
C VAL A 175 12.52 23.36 -10.85
N ALA A 176 11.69 23.43 -9.82
CA ALA A 176 10.68 24.45 -9.68
C ALA A 176 11.32 25.85 -9.61
N LYS A 177 10.81 26.78 -10.37
CA LYS A 177 11.21 28.20 -10.38
C LYS A 177 10.18 29.11 -9.70
N LYS A 178 8.97 28.57 -9.48
CA LYS A 178 7.85 29.27 -8.83
C LYS A 178 7.20 28.32 -7.82
N GLN A 179 6.53 28.91 -6.86
CA GLN A 179 5.66 28.15 -5.95
C GLN A 179 4.45 27.63 -6.71
N GLY A 180 4.08 26.37 -6.46
CA GLY A 180 2.93 25.74 -7.08
C GLY A 180 2.40 24.54 -6.30
N GLY A 181 1.45 23.83 -6.92
CA GLY A 181 0.78 22.71 -6.31
C GLY A 181 -0.12 23.07 -5.12
N SER A 182 -0.68 22.08 -4.48
CA SER A 182 -1.54 22.25 -3.30
C SER A 182 -1.47 21.03 -2.39
N GLY A 183 -1.77 21.20 -1.11
CA GLY A 183 -1.78 20.14 -0.13
C GLY A 183 -0.43 19.39 -0.07
N SER A 184 -0.45 18.07 -0.12
CA SER A 184 0.77 17.25 -0.13
C SER A 184 1.58 17.35 -1.43
N GLY A 185 1.01 17.91 -2.48
CA GLY A 185 1.68 18.18 -3.75
C GLY A 185 2.24 19.59 -3.88
N ALA A 186 2.19 20.41 -2.82
CA ALA A 186 2.75 21.75 -2.83
C ALA A 186 4.28 21.72 -2.94
N TYR A 187 4.83 22.67 -3.69
CA TYR A 187 6.26 22.79 -3.88
C TYR A 187 6.68 24.25 -3.93
N THR A 188 7.95 24.51 -3.69
CA THR A 188 8.57 25.84 -3.71
C THR A 188 9.79 25.87 -4.65
N PRO A 189 10.26 27.06 -5.08
CA PRO A 189 11.43 27.15 -5.94
C PRO A 189 12.63 26.40 -5.38
N GLY A 190 13.34 25.69 -6.24
CA GLY A 190 14.53 24.90 -5.88
C GLY A 190 14.26 23.44 -5.56
N GLN A 191 13.01 23.00 -5.59
CA GLN A 191 12.64 21.58 -5.43
C GLN A 191 12.38 20.91 -6.77
N ILE A 192 12.54 19.58 -6.80
CA ILE A 192 12.02 18.72 -7.88
C ILE A 192 10.87 17.92 -7.26
N PRO A 193 9.59 18.26 -7.52
CA PRO A 193 8.45 17.74 -6.75
C PRO A 193 7.97 16.37 -7.18
N SER A 194 8.54 15.75 -8.21
CA SER A 194 8.21 14.39 -8.67
C SER A 194 9.46 13.65 -9.11
N THR A 195 9.40 12.32 -9.13
CA THR A 195 10.55 11.52 -9.53
C THR A 195 11.02 11.87 -10.94
N GLN A 196 12.33 11.87 -11.13
CA GLN A 196 12.99 12.03 -12.43
C GLN A 196 13.07 10.70 -13.21
N ILE A 197 12.74 9.57 -12.55
CA ILE A 197 12.91 8.21 -13.08
C ILE A 197 11.61 7.39 -12.94
N PRO A 198 10.49 7.85 -13.54
CA PRO A 198 9.18 7.23 -13.33
C PRO A 198 9.07 5.80 -13.90
N ASP A 199 9.97 5.38 -14.78
CA ASP A 199 10.01 4.06 -15.39
C ASP A 199 11.01 3.10 -14.71
N SER A 200 11.30 3.33 -13.44
CA SER A 200 12.15 2.47 -12.62
C SER A 200 11.44 2.05 -11.34
N ALA A 201 11.74 0.85 -10.84
CA ALA A 201 11.22 0.35 -9.58
C ALA A 201 12.33 -0.26 -8.73
N PHE A 202 12.16 -0.18 -7.41
CA PHE A 202 13.19 -0.51 -6.44
C PHE A 202 12.57 -1.24 -5.25
N ILE A 203 13.21 -2.32 -4.83
CA ILE A 203 12.88 -3.07 -3.62
C ILE A 203 14.09 -3.08 -2.70
N ALA A 204 13.92 -2.61 -1.47
CA ALA A 204 14.93 -2.77 -0.43
C ALA A 204 14.72 -4.10 0.31
N ILE A 205 15.80 -4.83 0.50
CA ILE A 205 15.84 -6.13 1.16
C ILE A 205 16.70 -5.99 2.41
N TYR A 206 16.06 -6.03 3.56
CA TYR A 206 16.70 -5.95 4.86
C TYR A 206 16.90 -7.34 5.44
N SER A 207 18.11 -7.61 5.93
CA SER A 207 18.43 -8.76 6.76
C SER A 207 18.46 -8.31 8.22
N GLY A 208 18.09 -9.18 9.15
CA GLY A 208 18.01 -8.82 10.58
C GLY A 208 16.59 -8.51 11.01
N ASP A 209 16.45 -7.71 12.06
CA ASP A 209 15.19 -7.45 12.77
C ASP A 209 14.81 -5.95 12.87
N ASN A 210 15.61 -5.08 12.24
CA ASN A 210 15.38 -3.63 12.22
C ASN A 210 15.97 -2.99 10.95
N PHE A 211 15.72 -1.68 10.78
CA PHE A 211 16.18 -0.90 9.63
C PHE A 211 17.57 -0.29 9.77
N ASP A 212 18.32 -0.61 10.82
CA ASP A 212 19.65 -0.01 11.07
C ASP A 212 20.73 -0.56 10.13
N GLY A 213 20.53 -1.75 9.59
CA GLY A 213 21.45 -2.36 8.62
C GLY A 213 21.32 -1.76 7.23
N THR A 214 22.35 -1.95 6.41
CA THR A 214 22.31 -1.54 4.99
C THR A 214 21.53 -2.57 4.18
N PRO A 215 20.44 -2.20 3.50
CA PRO A 215 19.69 -3.13 2.66
C PRO A 215 20.40 -3.39 1.34
N VAL A 216 20.05 -4.53 0.72
CA VAL A 216 20.31 -4.75 -0.70
C VAL A 216 19.16 -4.12 -1.49
N ILE A 217 19.49 -3.39 -2.56
CA ILE A 217 18.50 -2.76 -3.43
C ILE A 217 18.40 -3.53 -4.75
N ALA A 218 17.26 -4.17 -4.98
CA ALA A 218 16.91 -4.74 -6.26
C ALA A 218 16.30 -3.64 -7.16
N ARG A 219 16.70 -3.59 -8.43
CA ARG A 219 16.32 -2.53 -9.39
C ARG A 219 15.79 -3.13 -10.67
N THR A 220 14.80 -2.49 -11.28
CA THR A 220 14.28 -2.88 -12.59
C THR A 220 13.77 -1.67 -13.36
N ASN A 221 13.82 -1.76 -14.70
CA ASN A 221 13.20 -0.81 -15.63
C ASN A 221 12.03 -1.43 -16.40
N LYS A 222 11.53 -2.58 -15.96
CA LYS A 222 10.37 -3.25 -16.59
C LYS A 222 9.04 -2.76 -16.08
N ILE A 223 9.01 -2.23 -14.85
CA ILE A 223 7.89 -1.52 -14.24
C ILE A 223 8.39 -0.21 -13.66
N GLY A 224 7.49 0.74 -13.42
CA GLY A 224 7.83 2.02 -12.85
C GLY A 224 7.11 2.30 -11.53
N PHE A 225 7.83 2.84 -10.56
CA PHE A 225 7.27 3.39 -9.34
C PHE A 225 7.25 4.91 -9.46
N ALA A 226 6.07 5.46 -9.67
CA ALA A 226 5.89 6.90 -9.69
C ALA A 226 5.01 7.31 -8.53
N CYS A 227 5.38 8.38 -7.86
CA CYS A 227 4.64 8.94 -6.76
C CYS A 227 3.55 9.89 -7.26
N GLY A 228 2.33 9.66 -6.85
CA GLY A 228 1.21 10.58 -7.03
C GLY A 228 0.26 10.47 -5.86
N ARG A 229 -0.30 11.59 -5.42
CA ARG A 229 -1.04 11.73 -4.15
C ARG A 229 -2.13 10.68 -3.91
N LEU A 230 -2.67 10.07 -4.91
CA LEU A 230 -3.90 9.29 -4.81
C LEU A 230 -3.75 7.88 -5.39
N ARG A 231 -2.52 7.46 -5.60
CA ARG A 231 -2.21 6.25 -6.34
C ARG A 231 -1.10 5.48 -5.68
N SER A 232 -0.94 4.32 -6.09
CA SER A 232 -0.11 3.17 -5.77
C SER A 232 0.96 3.25 -4.68
N GLN A 233 1.69 4.32 -4.51
CA GLN A 233 2.76 4.33 -3.51
C GLN A 233 2.26 4.30 -2.07
N TYR A 234 1.00 4.60 -1.83
CA TYR A 234 0.37 4.47 -0.52
C TYR A 234 -0.28 3.10 -0.31
N TYR A 235 -0.40 2.31 -1.37
CA TYR A 235 -0.90 0.94 -1.29
C TYR A 235 0.25 -0.05 -1.40
N GLN A 236 0.13 -1.15 -0.69
CA GLN A 236 1.09 -2.23 -0.82
C GLN A 236 0.92 -2.92 -2.18
N THR A 237 1.97 -2.90 -2.99
CA THR A 237 2.03 -3.56 -4.30
C THR A 237 3.12 -4.62 -4.38
N ILE A 238 3.76 -4.92 -3.25
CA ILE A 238 4.74 -5.99 -3.09
C ILE A 238 4.13 -7.09 -2.24
N TRP A 239 4.22 -8.33 -2.72
CA TRP A 239 3.63 -9.50 -2.08
C TRP A 239 4.54 -10.72 -2.24
N SER A 240 4.48 -11.63 -1.27
CA SER A 240 5.09 -12.96 -1.37
C SER A 240 4.03 -13.99 -1.75
N ASP A 241 4.38 -14.93 -2.64
CA ASP A 241 3.60 -16.17 -2.76
C ASP A 241 3.91 -17.14 -1.61
N ASP A 242 3.21 -18.27 -1.55
CA ASP A 242 3.41 -19.26 -0.49
C ASP A 242 4.77 -19.97 -0.58
N ASP A 243 5.41 -19.95 -1.75
CA ASP A 243 6.75 -20.52 -1.95
C ASP A 243 7.87 -19.55 -1.55
N GLY A 244 7.57 -18.30 -1.27
CA GLY A 244 8.51 -17.27 -0.87
C GLY A 244 9.10 -16.45 -2.02
N ASN A 245 8.54 -16.53 -3.23
CA ASN A 245 8.86 -15.63 -4.31
C ASN A 245 8.21 -14.27 -4.06
N ILE A 246 8.91 -13.20 -4.34
CA ILE A 246 8.43 -11.84 -4.14
C ILE A 246 8.00 -11.26 -5.49
N TYR A 247 6.77 -10.80 -5.55
CA TYR A 247 6.20 -10.14 -6.73
C TYR A 247 5.99 -8.67 -6.46
N ALA A 248 6.48 -7.83 -7.35
CA ALA A 248 6.26 -6.40 -7.32
C ALA A 248 5.37 -5.98 -8.50
N PHE A 249 4.27 -5.34 -8.16
CA PHE A 249 3.27 -4.86 -9.12
C PHE A 249 3.37 -3.34 -9.26
N SER A 250 3.04 -2.83 -10.43
CA SER A 250 2.91 -1.40 -10.67
C SER A 250 1.70 -1.11 -11.55
N GLY A 251 1.00 -0.04 -11.25
CA GLY A 251 -0.09 0.49 -12.09
C GLY A 251 0.39 1.30 -13.31
N GLY A 252 1.69 1.56 -13.41
CA GLY A 252 2.23 2.39 -14.48
C GLY A 252 1.80 3.86 -14.39
N TYR A 253 1.73 4.39 -13.18
CA TYR A 253 1.19 5.74 -12.92
C TYR A 253 2.08 6.88 -13.37
N GLY A 254 3.32 6.64 -13.74
CA GLY A 254 4.17 7.64 -14.38
C GLY A 254 3.54 8.24 -15.64
N ARG A 255 2.69 7.48 -16.32
CA ARG A 255 1.90 7.92 -17.48
C ARG A 255 0.85 8.99 -17.16
N THR A 256 0.44 9.10 -15.89
CA THR A 256 -0.55 10.10 -15.43
C THR A 256 0.09 11.42 -15.02
N THR A 257 1.40 11.52 -15.06
CA THR A 257 2.14 12.73 -14.70
C THR A 257 1.93 13.80 -15.78
N THR A 258 1.60 15.00 -15.34
CA THR A 258 1.43 16.18 -16.21
C THR A 258 2.33 17.30 -15.77
N ASP A 259 2.71 18.17 -16.70
CA ASP A 259 3.38 19.44 -16.40
C ASP A 259 2.44 20.37 -15.62
N ASP A 260 3.00 21.26 -14.81
CA ASP A 260 2.22 22.32 -14.18
C ASP A 260 2.23 23.57 -15.06
N ALA A 261 1.19 23.74 -15.86
CA ALA A 261 1.07 24.87 -16.78
C ALA A 261 1.03 26.24 -16.05
N SER A 262 0.56 26.30 -14.81
CA SER A 262 0.44 27.53 -14.03
C SER A 262 1.80 28.09 -13.60
N THR A 263 2.80 27.23 -13.42
CA THR A 263 4.15 27.58 -12.99
C THR A 263 5.22 27.36 -14.05
N GLY A 264 4.88 26.64 -15.12
CA GLY A 264 5.81 26.22 -16.16
C GLY A 264 6.71 25.05 -15.78
N LEU A 265 6.45 24.40 -14.62
CA LEU A 265 7.20 23.24 -14.17
C LEU A 265 7.02 22.07 -15.13
N LYS A 266 8.13 21.49 -15.57
CA LYS A 266 8.15 20.23 -16.32
C LYS A 266 8.32 19.05 -15.36
N ARG A 267 7.71 17.93 -15.72
CA ARG A 267 7.85 16.66 -14.95
C ARG A 267 8.23 15.53 -15.89
N ALA A 268 9.07 14.63 -15.40
CA ALA A 268 9.39 13.40 -16.12
C ALA A 268 8.12 12.54 -16.22
N LYS A 269 7.81 12.07 -17.43
CA LYS A 269 6.63 11.25 -17.70
C LYS A 269 7.04 9.81 -17.86
N GLY A 270 6.28 8.90 -17.23
CA GLY A 270 6.44 7.47 -17.45
C GLY A 270 5.78 7.00 -18.71
N THR A 271 6.21 5.85 -19.19
CA THR A 271 5.71 5.20 -20.41
C THR A 271 5.28 3.76 -20.18
N LEU A 272 5.71 3.15 -19.06
CA LEU A 272 5.48 1.73 -18.81
C LEU A 272 4.03 1.46 -18.39
N PRO A 273 3.41 0.39 -18.92
CA PRO A 273 2.07 -0.04 -18.51
C PRO A 273 2.08 -0.68 -17.12
N SER A 274 0.89 -1.02 -16.64
CA SER A 274 0.74 -1.89 -15.47
C SER A 274 1.46 -3.21 -15.73
N GLY A 275 2.25 -3.63 -14.76
CA GLY A 275 3.08 -4.83 -14.90
C GLY A 275 3.47 -5.46 -13.58
N VAL A 276 4.05 -6.64 -13.68
CA VAL A 276 4.56 -7.41 -12.54
C VAL A 276 5.91 -8.01 -12.85
N VAL A 277 6.81 -7.97 -11.86
CA VAL A 277 8.15 -8.57 -11.88
C VAL A 277 8.36 -9.42 -10.64
N ARG A 278 9.39 -10.24 -10.60
CA ARG A 278 9.64 -11.19 -9.53
C ARG A 278 11.08 -11.15 -9.03
N ILE A 279 11.24 -11.26 -7.71
CA ILE A 279 12.48 -11.66 -7.04
C ILE A 279 12.29 -13.10 -6.59
N PRO A 280 13.00 -14.09 -7.15
CA PRO A 280 12.85 -15.49 -6.75
C PRO A 280 13.23 -15.68 -5.28
N LYS A 281 12.65 -16.69 -4.64
CA LYS A 281 13.05 -17.12 -3.29
C LYS A 281 14.56 -17.27 -3.19
N GLY A 282 15.15 -16.65 -2.17
CA GLY A 282 16.59 -16.71 -1.93
C GLY A 282 17.46 -15.81 -2.82
N ALA A 283 16.88 -15.15 -3.82
CA ALA A 283 17.57 -14.15 -4.62
C ALA A 283 17.51 -12.75 -3.98
N THR A 284 18.42 -11.89 -4.39
CA THR A 284 18.50 -10.49 -3.98
C THR A 284 18.29 -9.52 -5.13
N ASP A 285 17.85 -10.03 -6.28
CA ASP A 285 17.57 -9.24 -7.47
C ASP A 285 16.41 -9.85 -8.27
N PHE A 286 15.85 -9.05 -9.16
CA PHE A 286 14.82 -9.49 -10.10
C PHE A 286 15.41 -10.49 -11.09
N ASP A 287 14.58 -11.43 -11.52
CA ASP A 287 14.89 -12.35 -12.63
C ASP A 287 14.26 -11.86 -13.95
N GLY A 288 14.21 -12.74 -14.95
CA GLY A 288 13.59 -12.42 -16.25
C GLY A 288 12.06 -12.40 -16.27
N TYR A 289 11.39 -12.71 -15.13
CA TYR A 289 9.94 -12.77 -15.06
C TYR A 289 9.30 -11.39 -15.27
N TYR A 290 8.35 -11.32 -16.20
CA TYR A 290 7.57 -10.12 -16.48
C TYR A 290 6.23 -10.47 -17.10
N CYS A 291 5.18 -9.76 -16.69
CA CYS A 291 3.89 -9.73 -17.39
C CYS A 291 3.41 -8.29 -17.58
N ASN A 292 2.95 -7.98 -18.77
CA ASN A 292 2.15 -6.77 -19.01
C ASN A 292 0.70 -7.07 -18.65
N LEU A 293 0.23 -6.47 -17.56
CA LEU A 293 -1.10 -6.74 -17.02
C LEU A 293 -2.24 -6.10 -17.82
N GLU A 294 -1.91 -5.22 -18.75
CA GLU A 294 -2.90 -4.54 -19.60
C GLU A 294 -3.11 -5.23 -20.96
N THR A 295 -2.12 -5.97 -21.44
CA THR A 295 -2.15 -6.57 -22.78
C THR A 295 -2.08 -8.09 -22.81
N MET A 296 -1.81 -8.75 -21.66
CA MET A 296 -1.82 -10.21 -21.60
C MET A 296 -3.19 -10.78 -21.93
N GLU A 297 -3.25 -12.07 -22.27
CA GLU A 297 -4.52 -12.74 -22.60
C GLU A 297 -5.55 -12.60 -21.47
N GLY A 298 -6.76 -12.18 -21.79
CA GLY A 298 -7.84 -11.94 -20.84
C GLY A 298 -7.83 -10.56 -20.18
N ALA A 299 -6.82 -9.72 -20.43
CA ALA A 299 -6.77 -8.35 -19.92
C ALA A 299 -7.79 -7.44 -20.62
N THR A 300 -8.28 -6.44 -19.88
CA THR A 300 -9.24 -5.45 -20.40
C THR A 300 -8.56 -4.22 -21.02
N GLY A 301 -7.24 -4.07 -20.88
CA GLY A 301 -6.51 -2.87 -21.28
C GLY A 301 -6.51 -1.77 -20.23
N HIS A 302 -7.13 -2.01 -19.07
CA HIS A 302 -7.25 -1.03 -18.01
C HIS A 302 -6.12 -1.17 -16.99
N PRO A 303 -5.66 -0.05 -16.37
CA PRO A 303 -4.56 -0.09 -15.45
C PRO A 303 -4.93 -0.68 -14.09
N LEU A 304 -3.95 -1.24 -13.42
CA LEU A 304 -4.05 -1.76 -12.06
C LEU A 304 -4.27 -0.61 -11.06
N PHE A 305 -5.17 -0.83 -10.08
CA PHE A 305 -5.38 0.06 -8.95
C PHE A 305 -4.75 -0.50 -7.67
N ARG A 306 -5.18 -1.69 -7.23
CA ARG A 306 -4.66 -2.38 -6.04
C ARG A 306 -4.50 -3.87 -6.30
N CYS A 307 -3.70 -4.52 -5.48
CA CYS A 307 -3.52 -5.97 -5.57
C CYS A 307 -3.21 -6.59 -4.21
N TRP A 308 -3.51 -7.89 -4.08
CA TRP A 308 -3.24 -8.67 -2.87
C TRP A 308 -2.89 -10.11 -3.21
N HIS A 309 -2.05 -10.72 -2.39
CA HIS A 309 -1.85 -12.16 -2.42
C HIS A 309 -3.10 -12.85 -1.85
N VAL A 310 -3.59 -13.89 -2.51
CA VAL A 310 -4.81 -14.62 -2.14
C VAL A 310 -4.61 -16.14 -2.08
N GLY A 311 -3.43 -16.56 -1.63
CA GLY A 311 -3.05 -17.97 -1.46
C GLY A 311 -2.27 -18.55 -2.63
N GLY A 312 -1.39 -19.52 -2.37
CA GLY A 312 -0.55 -20.11 -3.38
C GLY A 312 0.27 -19.07 -4.15
N ASP A 313 0.19 -19.11 -5.46
CA ASP A 313 0.73 -18.11 -6.38
C ASP A 313 -0.39 -17.29 -7.07
N TYR A 314 -1.53 -17.16 -6.40
CA TYR A 314 -2.67 -16.38 -6.86
C TYR A 314 -2.65 -14.99 -6.26
N PHE A 315 -2.98 -13.99 -7.08
CA PHE A 315 -3.10 -12.58 -6.69
C PHE A 315 -4.42 -12.02 -7.16
N LEU A 316 -5.11 -11.29 -6.29
CA LEU A 316 -6.29 -10.54 -6.66
C LEU A 316 -5.84 -9.18 -7.20
N LEU A 317 -6.27 -8.85 -8.41
CA LEU A 317 -6.03 -7.56 -9.05
C LEU A 317 -7.33 -6.77 -9.07
N ASN A 318 -7.33 -5.61 -8.44
CA ASN A 318 -8.38 -4.62 -8.56
C ASN A 318 -7.92 -3.57 -9.57
N ASN A 319 -8.53 -3.58 -10.74
CA ASN A 319 -8.22 -2.66 -11.83
C ASN A 319 -9.20 -1.49 -11.88
N TYR A 320 -8.75 -0.39 -12.47
CA TYR A 320 -9.68 0.63 -12.93
C TYR A 320 -10.61 0.07 -14.00
N GLY A 321 -11.83 0.60 -14.07
CA GLY A 321 -12.79 0.29 -15.12
C GLY A 321 -12.70 1.24 -16.33
N CYS A 322 -11.56 1.87 -16.54
CA CYS A 322 -11.35 2.85 -17.60
C CYS A 322 -9.87 2.92 -18.02
N SER A 323 -9.61 3.60 -19.14
CA SER A 323 -8.27 3.73 -19.70
C SER A 323 -7.34 4.60 -18.84
N ILE A 324 -6.03 4.52 -19.06
CA ILE A 324 -5.05 5.35 -18.36
C ILE A 324 -5.27 6.85 -18.63
N GLU A 325 -5.73 7.22 -19.80
CA GLU A 325 -6.08 8.59 -20.15
C GLU A 325 -7.26 9.09 -19.31
N GLN A 326 -8.29 8.28 -19.16
CA GLN A 326 -9.44 8.57 -18.29
C GLN A 326 -9.03 8.62 -16.81
N VAL A 327 -8.16 7.73 -16.35
CA VAL A 327 -7.59 7.79 -14.98
C VAL A 327 -6.85 9.10 -14.76
N THR A 328 -6.11 9.57 -15.76
CA THR A 328 -5.38 10.85 -15.70
C THR A 328 -6.35 12.03 -15.56
N GLU A 329 -7.41 12.02 -16.33
CA GLU A 329 -8.44 13.07 -16.34
C GLU A 329 -9.28 13.07 -15.05
N LEU A 330 -9.80 11.91 -14.66
CA LEU A 330 -10.72 11.77 -13.53
C LEU A 330 -10.03 11.78 -12.16
N GLY A 331 -8.75 11.44 -12.10
CA GLY A 331 -8.01 11.39 -10.84
C GLY A 331 -8.61 10.41 -9.84
N THR A 332 -8.97 10.89 -8.65
CA THR A 332 -9.61 10.09 -7.58
C THR A 332 -11.03 9.63 -7.91
N SER A 333 -11.68 10.26 -8.87
CA SER A 333 -13.03 9.88 -9.30
C SER A 333 -13.02 8.75 -10.33
N ALA A 334 -11.84 8.30 -10.76
CA ALA A 334 -11.74 7.17 -11.69
C ALA A 334 -12.30 5.89 -11.03
N PRO A 335 -13.23 5.18 -11.67
CA PRO A 335 -13.83 3.98 -11.08
C PRO A 335 -12.83 2.83 -11.05
N ALA A 336 -12.65 2.21 -9.90
CA ALA A 336 -11.82 1.02 -9.70
C ALA A 336 -12.72 -0.19 -9.43
N ASN A 337 -13.52 -0.56 -10.41
CA ASN A 337 -14.65 -1.49 -10.31
C ASN A 337 -14.43 -2.85 -10.99
N GLU A 338 -13.23 -3.13 -11.46
CA GLU A 338 -12.89 -4.42 -12.06
C GLU A 338 -12.03 -5.26 -11.13
N MET A 339 -12.30 -6.58 -11.10
CA MET A 339 -11.46 -7.56 -10.40
C MET A 339 -11.16 -8.75 -11.28
N VAL A 340 -9.93 -9.24 -11.19
CA VAL A 340 -9.47 -10.45 -11.86
C VAL A 340 -8.42 -11.15 -10.98
N ILE A 341 -8.30 -12.45 -11.12
CA ILE A 341 -7.27 -13.24 -10.43
C ILE A 341 -6.11 -13.45 -11.38
N PHE A 342 -4.90 -13.24 -10.88
CA PHE A 342 -3.65 -13.50 -11.59
C PHE A 342 -2.94 -14.71 -10.99
N LYS A 343 -2.69 -15.73 -11.80
CA LYS A 343 -1.88 -16.89 -11.44
C LYS A 343 -0.46 -16.69 -11.95
N ALA A 344 0.47 -16.43 -11.04
CA ALA A 344 1.81 -16.00 -11.39
C ALA A 344 2.63 -17.08 -12.12
N SER A 345 2.59 -18.34 -11.69
CA SER A 345 3.38 -19.42 -12.28
C SER A 345 3.00 -19.71 -13.74
N GLU A 346 1.73 -19.49 -14.09
CA GLU A 346 1.21 -19.73 -15.44
C GLU A 346 1.12 -18.45 -16.28
N LYS A 347 1.40 -17.28 -15.67
CA LYS A 347 1.17 -15.97 -16.30
C LYS A 347 -0.23 -15.85 -16.91
N LYS A 348 -1.24 -16.14 -16.10
CA LYS A 348 -2.61 -16.30 -16.55
C LYS A 348 -3.56 -15.45 -15.73
N LEU A 349 -4.55 -14.83 -16.40
CA LEU A 349 -5.68 -14.20 -15.74
C LEU A 349 -6.86 -15.17 -15.67
N ILE A 350 -7.50 -15.23 -14.51
CA ILE A 350 -8.69 -16.04 -14.23
C ILE A 350 -9.84 -15.09 -13.96
N LYS A 351 -10.83 -15.12 -14.85
CA LYS A 351 -12.03 -14.28 -14.71
C LYS A 351 -12.85 -14.72 -13.50
N ILE A 352 -13.30 -13.74 -12.69
CA ILE A 352 -14.22 -13.97 -11.59
C ILE A 352 -15.65 -13.99 -12.14
N GLN A 353 -16.41 -15.03 -11.79
CA GLN A 353 -17.81 -15.21 -12.18
C GLN A 353 -18.68 -15.28 -10.92
N GLY A 354 -19.83 -14.58 -10.95
CA GLY A 354 -20.77 -14.56 -9.83
C GLY A 354 -20.77 -13.26 -9.03
N LEU A 355 -19.88 -12.30 -9.33
CA LEU A 355 -19.98 -10.94 -8.80
C LEU A 355 -21.11 -10.17 -9.47
N PRO A 356 -21.61 -9.08 -8.86
CA PRO A 356 -22.47 -8.13 -9.53
C PRO A 356 -21.84 -7.62 -10.84
N ASP A 357 -22.67 -7.15 -11.78
CA ASP A 357 -22.16 -6.53 -13.00
C ASP A 357 -21.26 -5.33 -12.67
N THR A 358 -20.15 -5.20 -13.39
CA THR A 358 -19.17 -4.11 -13.19
C THR A 358 -19.80 -2.72 -13.27
N SER A 359 -20.83 -2.55 -14.08
CA SER A 359 -21.52 -1.26 -14.26
C SER A 359 -22.23 -0.77 -12.98
N ILE A 360 -22.58 -1.68 -12.07
CA ILE A 360 -23.22 -1.33 -10.80
C ILE A 360 -22.30 -1.47 -9.59
N ILE A 361 -21.06 -1.90 -9.75
CA ILE A 361 -20.10 -1.96 -8.64
C ILE A 361 -19.61 -0.54 -8.33
N SER A 362 -19.83 -0.09 -7.10
CA SER A 362 -19.36 1.18 -6.58
C SER A 362 -17.93 1.06 -6.03
N SER A 363 -17.68 0.04 -5.20
CA SER A 363 -16.37 -0.18 -4.58
C SER A 363 -16.20 -1.61 -4.11
N PHE A 364 -14.94 -1.95 -3.87
CA PHE A 364 -14.53 -3.17 -3.17
C PHE A 364 -13.95 -2.81 -1.81
N GLY A 365 -13.97 -3.77 -0.87
CA GLY A 365 -13.32 -3.62 0.42
C GLY A 365 -11.81 -3.39 0.31
N ASP A 366 -11.22 -2.85 1.37
CA ASP A 366 -9.82 -2.43 1.38
C ASP A 366 -8.83 -3.59 1.40
N SER A 367 -9.25 -4.80 1.78
CA SER A 367 -8.42 -5.99 1.72
C SER A 367 -9.27 -7.26 1.70
N PRO A 368 -8.82 -8.32 1.01
CA PRO A 368 -9.43 -9.65 1.11
C PRO A 368 -9.06 -10.34 2.42
N TYR A 369 -9.87 -11.29 2.82
CA TYR A 369 -9.60 -12.23 3.92
C TYR A 369 -9.42 -13.63 3.35
N LEU A 370 -8.32 -14.29 3.71
CA LEU A 370 -7.99 -15.64 3.24
C LEU A 370 -8.43 -16.68 4.27
N GLU A 371 -9.14 -17.70 3.83
CA GLU A 371 -9.49 -18.85 4.64
C GLU A 371 -9.46 -20.14 3.81
N GLY A 372 -8.55 -21.05 4.17
CA GLY A 372 -8.35 -22.27 3.40
C GLY A 372 -7.98 -22.00 1.95
N ASN A 373 -8.76 -22.54 1.02
CA ASN A 373 -8.55 -22.40 -0.43
C ASN A 373 -9.35 -21.27 -1.06
N HIS A 374 -9.96 -20.39 -0.26
CA HIS A 374 -10.82 -19.31 -0.72
C HIS A 374 -10.39 -17.99 -0.10
N PHE A 375 -10.86 -16.92 -0.70
CA PHE A 375 -10.78 -15.60 -0.09
C PHE A 375 -12.14 -14.91 -0.12
N TYR A 376 -12.33 -13.96 0.77
CA TYR A 376 -13.53 -13.15 0.88
C TYR A 376 -13.17 -11.70 0.65
N ILE A 377 -14.02 -10.98 -0.06
CA ILE A 377 -13.92 -9.53 -0.20
C ILE A 377 -15.32 -8.92 -0.25
N THR A 378 -15.49 -7.75 0.32
CA THR A 378 -16.77 -7.04 0.23
C THR A 378 -16.92 -6.32 -1.08
N VAL A 379 -18.15 -6.30 -1.59
CA VAL A 379 -18.58 -5.56 -2.77
C VAL A 379 -19.73 -4.65 -2.35
N LEU A 380 -19.64 -3.39 -2.73
CA LEU A 380 -20.71 -2.42 -2.58
C LEU A 380 -21.19 -2.02 -3.98
N THR A 381 -22.51 -2.08 -4.21
CA THR A 381 -23.12 -1.67 -5.47
C THR A 381 -23.71 -0.27 -5.40
N THR A 382 -24.06 0.29 -6.55
CA THR A 382 -24.71 1.61 -6.68
C THR A 382 -26.23 1.58 -6.49
N GLU A 383 -26.80 0.40 -6.20
CA GLU A 383 -28.23 0.24 -6.00
C GLU A 383 -28.69 0.91 -4.70
N ASP A 384 -29.92 1.42 -4.71
CA ASP A 384 -30.52 2.03 -3.54
C ASP A 384 -30.59 1.02 -2.36
N GLY A 385 -30.09 1.42 -1.20
CA GLY A 385 -30.07 0.59 0.00
C GLY A 385 -29.00 -0.53 -0.03
N ALA A 386 -28.08 -0.50 -1.00
CA ALA A 386 -26.99 -1.46 -1.07
C ALA A 386 -26.14 -1.43 0.21
N LYS A 387 -25.71 -2.60 0.65
CA LYS A 387 -24.85 -2.80 1.81
C LYS A 387 -23.58 -3.54 1.38
N PRO A 388 -22.42 -3.27 1.99
CA PRO A 388 -21.24 -4.11 1.79
C PRO A 388 -21.58 -5.59 1.98
N THR A 389 -21.28 -6.39 0.97
CA THR A 389 -21.61 -7.81 0.95
C THR A 389 -20.36 -8.62 0.66
N PHE A 390 -20.04 -9.59 1.50
CA PHE A 390 -18.94 -10.51 1.27
C PHE A 390 -19.26 -11.47 0.13
N TYR A 391 -18.26 -11.67 -0.73
CA TYR A 391 -18.25 -12.73 -1.73
C TYR A 391 -17.11 -13.67 -1.42
N LYS A 392 -17.41 -14.98 -1.37
CA LYS A 392 -16.44 -16.05 -1.24
C LYS A 392 -15.98 -16.45 -2.62
N ILE A 393 -14.68 -16.36 -2.87
CA ILE A 393 -14.12 -16.56 -4.19
C ILE A 393 -13.08 -17.67 -4.16
N ASN A 394 -13.23 -18.61 -5.10
CA ASN A 394 -12.24 -19.66 -5.35
C ASN A 394 -11.20 -19.12 -6.36
N PRO A 395 -9.93 -18.91 -5.96
CA PRO A 395 -8.93 -18.36 -6.85
C PRO A 395 -8.57 -19.28 -8.02
N GLN A 396 -8.75 -20.61 -7.88
CA GLN A 396 -8.44 -21.55 -8.95
C GLN A 396 -9.48 -21.51 -10.09
N THR A 397 -10.74 -21.33 -9.77
CA THR A 397 -11.83 -21.36 -10.74
C THR A 397 -12.40 -19.99 -11.08
N GLY A 398 -12.20 -18.99 -10.20
CA GLY A 398 -12.82 -17.68 -10.30
C GLY A 398 -14.29 -17.66 -9.85
N GLU A 399 -14.83 -18.76 -9.33
CA GLU A 399 -16.21 -18.81 -8.85
C GLU A 399 -16.38 -17.95 -7.60
N ALA A 400 -17.34 -17.02 -7.64
CA ALA A 400 -17.73 -16.17 -6.53
C ALA A 400 -19.15 -16.50 -6.07
N VAL A 401 -19.31 -16.64 -4.75
CA VAL A 401 -20.59 -16.92 -4.10
C VAL A 401 -20.88 -15.83 -3.09
N LYS A 402 -22.09 -15.28 -3.15
CA LYS A 402 -22.57 -14.27 -2.20
C LYS A 402 -22.59 -14.84 -0.78
N GLY A 403 -22.04 -14.09 0.18
CA GLY A 403 -21.95 -14.44 1.58
C GLY A 403 -22.62 -13.40 2.50
N LEU A 404 -21.96 -13.11 3.61
CA LEU A 404 -22.43 -12.25 4.68
C LEU A 404 -22.68 -10.81 4.20
N VAL A 405 -23.82 -10.24 4.58
CA VAL A 405 -24.16 -8.83 4.37
C VAL A 405 -23.83 -8.03 5.64
N VAL A 406 -23.19 -6.88 5.48
CA VAL A 406 -22.82 -6.00 6.59
C VAL A 406 -23.59 -4.70 6.50
N GLU A 407 -24.45 -4.43 7.47
CA GLU A 407 -25.16 -3.16 7.57
C GLU A 407 -24.25 -2.09 8.17
N ALA A 408 -23.46 -1.47 7.32
CA ALA A 408 -22.51 -0.39 7.58
C ALA A 408 -22.29 0.42 6.30
N ASP A 409 -21.60 1.54 6.39
CA ASP A 409 -21.25 2.34 5.21
C ASP A 409 -20.19 1.63 4.36
N ASP A 410 -19.16 1.07 5.02
CA ASP A 410 -18.11 0.28 4.39
C ASP A 410 -17.51 -0.76 5.38
N VAL A 411 -16.63 -1.60 4.90
CA VAL A 411 -15.83 -2.54 5.69
C VAL A 411 -14.36 -2.28 5.39
N SER A 412 -13.67 -1.64 6.32
CA SER A 412 -12.27 -1.23 6.16
C SER A 412 -11.31 -2.41 6.19
N THR A 413 -11.61 -3.43 7.00
CA THR A 413 -10.75 -4.62 7.12
C THR A 413 -11.52 -5.80 7.67
N VAL A 414 -10.98 -6.97 7.45
CA VAL A 414 -11.46 -8.22 8.04
C VAL A 414 -10.28 -9.11 8.42
N GLY A 415 -10.40 -9.81 9.53
CA GLY A 415 -9.38 -10.74 10.01
C GLY A 415 -9.97 -11.76 10.95
N LYS A 416 -9.18 -12.76 11.27
CA LYS A 416 -9.53 -13.81 12.23
C LYS A 416 -8.79 -13.56 13.53
N VAL A 417 -9.51 -13.59 14.63
CA VAL A 417 -8.96 -13.42 15.97
C VAL A 417 -9.49 -14.54 16.86
N ALA A 418 -8.58 -15.23 17.52
CA ALA A 418 -8.94 -16.25 18.51
C ALA A 418 -9.46 -15.60 19.78
N LEU A 419 -10.40 -16.27 20.46
CA LEU A 419 -10.88 -15.82 21.75
C LEU A 419 -9.83 -16.14 22.83
N ILE A 420 -9.46 -15.15 23.62
CA ILE A 420 -8.54 -15.31 24.73
C ILE A 420 -9.36 -15.54 25.99
N LYS A 421 -9.17 -16.72 26.60
CA LYS A 421 -9.85 -17.13 27.82
C LYS A 421 -9.21 -16.56 29.07
#